data_df8678f057e44e4a1d0523550b434d49
#
_entry.id   df8678f057e44e4a1d0523550b434d49
#
_cell.length_a   1.000
_cell.length_b   1.000
_cell.length_c   1.000
_cell.angle_alpha   90.00
_cell.angle_beta   90.00
_cell.angle_gamma   90.00
#
_symmetry.space_group_name_H-M   'P 1'
#
loop_
_entity.id
_entity.type
_entity.pdbx_description
1 polymer ?
#
loop_
_entity_poly.entity_id
_entity_poly.type
_entity_poly.pdbx_seq_one_letter_code
_entity_poly.pdbx_strand_id
1 'polypeptide(L)'
;DNLTLRAWEYSAGEEKVYSDMIDDCKALTDKVSFGSGVHKWCGTVPLNEFSETAFIPAINASEGKCDDFLVTLWGDDGAECSHNAVWYSLLKITNAASRNPLSEEELNKAAVTITGHDLNELLALDLPNKVFDKKTDKPVNVSKYILYEDVFYGNADFTASEKFIPYFEKAKNELSRLAEKGGILKEIYEEEAALSAVLEKKCGIRNKLRSAYKKGDKEELLRLLGRLT
;
A
#
# COMPACT_ATOMS: atom_id res chain seq x y z
N ASP A 1 -38.98 -2.55 11.12
CA ASP A 1 -37.84 -1.89 11.71
C ASP A 1 -36.95 -1.35 10.62
N ASN A 2 -36.45 -0.11 10.78
CA ASN A 2 -35.63 0.59 9.78
C ASN A 2 -34.14 0.59 10.17
N LEU A 3 -33.69 -0.42 10.90
CA LEU A 3 -32.28 -0.55 11.29
C LEU A 3 -31.52 -1.33 10.25
N THR A 4 -30.45 -0.74 9.69
CA THR A 4 -29.44 -1.44 8.90
C THR A 4 -28.17 -1.53 9.73
N LEU A 5 -27.63 -2.72 9.92
CA LEU A 5 -26.35 -2.94 10.57
C LEU A 5 -25.26 -3.11 9.50
N ARG A 6 -24.11 -2.52 9.74
CA ARG A 6 -22.93 -2.68 8.90
C ARG A 6 -21.81 -3.37 9.65
N ALA A 7 -21.50 -4.60 9.25
CA ALA A 7 -20.28 -5.27 9.66
C ALA A 7 -19.08 -4.51 9.06
N TRP A 8 -18.00 -4.33 9.82
CA TRP A 8 -16.89 -3.47 9.42
C TRP A 8 -15.54 -4.08 9.80
N GLU A 9 -14.69 -4.38 8.81
CA GLU A 9 -13.37 -4.93 9.05
C GLU A 9 -12.40 -4.51 7.91
N TYR A 10 -11.13 -4.30 8.25
CA TYR A 10 -10.12 -3.83 7.28
C TYR A 10 -9.03 -4.85 6.96
N SER A 11 -8.83 -5.87 7.79
CA SER A 11 -7.57 -6.62 7.77
C SER A 11 -7.67 -8.11 8.06
N ALA A 12 -8.86 -8.69 8.18
CA ALA A 12 -9.00 -10.09 8.55
C ALA A 12 -8.41 -11.07 7.51
N GLY A 13 -8.70 -10.87 6.24
CA GLY A 13 -8.17 -11.71 5.15
C GLY A 13 -8.75 -13.14 5.06
N GLU A 14 -9.53 -13.60 6.06
CA GLU A 14 -10.18 -14.90 6.10
C GLU A 14 -11.69 -14.77 5.92
N GLU A 15 -12.26 -15.44 4.91
CA GLU A 15 -13.68 -15.42 4.59
C GLU A 15 -14.57 -15.77 5.79
N LYS A 16 -14.12 -16.76 6.59
CA LYS A 16 -14.88 -17.18 7.78
C LYS A 16 -15.06 -16.04 8.79
N VAL A 17 -14.04 -15.24 9.03
CA VAL A 17 -14.12 -14.11 9.99
C VAL A 17 -15.17 -13.11 9.53
N TYR A 18 -15.16 -12.76 8.25
CA TYR A 18 -16.16 -11.86 7.68
C TYR A 18 -17.58 -12.45 7.72
N SER A 19 -17.71 -13.74 7.38
CA SER A 19 -18.97 -14.45 7.43
C SER A 19 -19.56 -14.45 8.85
N ASP A 20 -18.76 -14.76 9.87
CA ASP A 20 -19.20 -14.78 11.27
C ASP A 20 -19.70 -13.37 11.71
N MET A 21 -18.98 -12.30 11.36
CA MET A 21 -19.38 -10.92 11.65
C MET A 21 -20.71 -10.53 10.98
N ILE A 22 -20.91 -10.96 9.73
CA ILE A 22 -22.17 -10.73 9.00
C ILE A 22 -23.32 -11.50 9.66
N ASP A 23 -23.08 -12.75 10.02
CA ASP A 23 -24.11 -13.61 10.66
C ASP A 23 -24.50 -13.08 12.05
N ASP A 24 -23.56 -12.52 12.82
CA ASP A 24 -23.86 -11.81 14.08
C ASP A 24 -24.77 -10.59 13.86
N CYS A 25 -24.53 -9.81 12.80
CA CYS A 25 -25.40 -8.69 12.43
C CYS A 25 -26.79 -9.19 11.99
N LYS A 26 -26.86 -10.29 11.22
CA LYS A 26 -28.11 -10.88 10.75
C LYS A 26 -28.98 -11.46 11.89
N ALA A 27 -28.38 -11.84 12.99
CA ALA A 27 -29.13 -12.25 14.19
C ALA A 27 -29.93 -11.11 14.79
N LEU A 28 -29.64 -9.86 14.46
CA LEU A 28 -30.31 -8.67 15.02
C LEU A 28 -31.20 -7.95 14.00
N THR A 29 -30.96 -8.08 12.70
CA THR A 29 -31.74 -7.44 11.64
C THR A 29 -31.58 -8.17 10.31
N ASP A 30 -32.62 -8.12 9.46
CA ASP A 30 -32.57 -8.65 8.10
C ASP A 30 -31.73 -7.75 7.15
N LYS A 31 -31.58 -6.47 7.51
CA LYS A 31 -30.85 -5.48 6.69
C LYS A 31 -29.40 -5.37 7.15
N VAL A 32 -28.52 -6.03 6.41
CA VAL A 32 -27.09 -6.05 6.73
C VAL A 32 -26.28 -5.58 5.53
N SER A 33 -25.27 -4.77 5.78
CA SER A 33 -24.26 -4.36 4.81
C SER A 33 -22.87 -4.66 5.35
N PHE A 34 -21.88 -4.69 4.45
CA PHE A 34 -20.48 -4.83 4.85
C PHE A 34 -19.68 -3.60 4.42
N GLY A 35 -18.71 -3.17 5.23
CA GLY A 35 -17.82 -2.06 4.94
C GLY A 35 -16.37 -2.44 5.15
N SER A 36 -15.51 -1.98 4.23
CA SER A 36 -14.07 -2.07 4.36
C SER A 36 -13.39 -0.92 3.64
N GLY A 37 -12.07 -0.86 3.67
CA GLY A 37 -11.31 0.23 3.06
C GLY A 37 -10.09 -0.25 2.26
N VAL A 38 -9.83 0.40 1.14
CA VAL A 38 -8.56 0.24 0.42
C VAL A 38 -7.45 0.89 1.25
N HIS A 39 -6.43 0.11 1.56
CA HIS A 39 -5.33 0.54 2.45
C HIS A 39 -4.42 1.56 1.76
N LYS A 40 -4.67 2.84 2.01
CA LYS A 40 -3.87 3.98 1.59
C LYS A 40 -3.65 5.02 2.69
N TRP A 41 -4.40 4.89 3.80
CA TRP A 41 -4.41 5.91 4.87
C TRP A 41 -3.22 5.82 5.83
N CYS A 42 -2.49 4.71 5.85
CA CYS A 42 -1.42 4.52 6.84
C CYS A 42 -0.06 5.02 6.38
N GLY A 43 0.14 5.44 5.13
CA GLY A 43 1.46 5.75 4.61
C GLY A 43 1.48 6.61 3.37
N THR A 44 2.69 6.76 2.82
CA THR A 44 2.96 7.56 1.63
C THR A 44 2.59 6.86 0.32
N VAL A 45 2.51 5.53 0.34
CA VAL A 45 2.17 4.71 -0.82
C VAL A 45 1.01 3.77 -0.50
N PRO A 46 0.29 3.26 -1.49
CA PRO A 46 -0.81 2.33 -1.28
C PRO A 46 -0.31 0.96 -0.82
N LEU A 47 -1.25 0.13 -0.34
CA LEU A 47 -1.07 -1.28 -0.08
C LEU A 47 -2.11 -2.06 -0.90
N ASN A 48 -1.97 -2.00 -2.22
CA ASN A 48 -2.93 -2.58 -3.16
C ASN A 48 -3.06 -4.10 -3.04
N GLU A 49 -1.93 -4.82 -2.96
CA GLU A 49 -1.94 -6.28 -2.81
C GLU A 49 -2.58 -6.70 -1.47
N PHE A 50 -2.29 -5.96 -0.39
CA PHE A 50 -2.91 -6.23 0.90
C PHE A 50 -4.42 -5.97 0.85
N SER A 51 -4.84 -4.88 0.20
CA SER A 51 -6.26 -4.54 0.03
C SER A 51 -7.00 -5.64 -0.74
N GLU A 52 -6.45 -6.16 -1.82
CA GLU A 52 -7.02 -7.30 -2.54
C GLU A 52 -7.19 -8.52 -1.63
N THR A 53 -6.14 -8.85 -0.86
CA THR A 53 -6.15 -10.00 0.07
C THR A 53 -7.25 -9.88 1.14
N ALA A 54 -7.55 -8.68 1.60
CA ALA A 54 -8.62 -8.43 2.57
C ALA A 54 -10.01 -8.39 1.93
N PHE A 55 -10.14 -7.72 0.79
CA PHE A 55 -11.44 -7.47 0.18
C PHE A 55 -12.07 -8.69 -0.52
N ILE A 56 -11.30 -9.48 -1.23
CA ILE A 56 -11.86 -10.60 -1.99
C ILE A 56 -12.58 -11.59 -1.06
N PRO A 57 -12.01 -12.05 0.05
CA PRO A 57 -12.72 -12.89 1.02
C PRO A 57 -13.93 -12.19 1.64
N ALA A 58 -13.89 -10.88 1.87
CA ALA A 58 -15.02 -10.12 2.41
C ALA A 58 -16.20 -10.05 1.43
N ILE A 59 -15.91 -9.86 0.13
CA ILE A 59 -16.93 -9.88 -0.93
C ILE A 59 -17.58 -11.26 -0.99
N ASN A 60 -16.79 -12.34 -1.01
CA ASN A 60 -17.29 -13.70 -1.04
C ASN A 60 -18.21 -13.99 0.17
N ALA A 61 -17.78 -13.60 1.38
CA ALA A 61 -18.55 -13.76 2.59
C ALA A 61 -19.89 -12.97 2.59
N SER A 62 -19.92 -11.86 1.84
CA SER A 62 -21.09 -10.97 1.75
C SER A 62 -22.11 -11.44 0.71
N GLU A 63 -21.73 -12.32 -0.22
CA GLU A 63 -22.57 -12.76 -1.31
C GLU A 63 -23.84 -13.46 -0.77
N GLY A 64 -25.00 -12.98 -1.24
CA GLY A 64 -26.31 -13.47 -0.78
C GLY A 64 -26.68 -13.17 0.67
N LYS A 65 -25.81 -12.49 1.42
CA LYS A 65 -26.02 -12.14 2.83
C LYS A 65 -26.18 -10.64 3.07
N CYS A 66 -25.51 -9.80 2.31
CA CYS A 66 -25.51 -8.34 2.46
C CYS A 66 -26.31 -7.66 1.35
N ASP A 67 -26.95 -6.54 1.69
CA ASP A 67 -27.68 -5.71 0.75
C ASP A 67 -26.74 -4.81 -0.08
N ASP A 68 -25.65 -4.37 0.52
CA ASP A 68 -24.62 -3.55 -0.10
C ASP A 68 -23.21 -3.83 0.47
N PHE A 69 -22.20 -3.37 -0.27
CA PHE A 69 -20.80 -3.40 0.12
C PHE A 69 -20.20 -2.01 -0.01
N LEU A 70 -19.71 -1.43 1.09
CA LEU A 70 -19.09 -0.10 1.12
C LEU A 70 -17.57 -0.19 1.02
N VAL A 71 -16.99 0.50 0.07
CA VAL A 71 -15.53 0.68 -0.06
C VAL A 71 -15.16 2.10 0.34
N THR A 72 -14.24 2.24 1.28
CA THR A 72 -13.74 3.55 1.75
C THR A 72 -12.30 3.79 1.32
N LEU A 73 -11.97 5.07 1.15
CA LEU A 73 -10.64 5.58 0.85
C LEU A 73 -10.28 6.63 1.90
N TRP A 74 -9.81 6.17 3.06
CA TRP A 74 -9.47 7.07 4.16
C TRP A 74 -8.22 7.89 3.89
N GLY A 75 -8.14 9.06 4.49
CA GLY A 75 -7.00 9.98 4.41
C GLY A 75 -6.38 10.26 5.78
N ASP A 76 -6.38 9.29 6.68
CA ASP A 76 -5.77 9.41 8.01
C ASP A 76 -4.25 9.60 7.89
N ASP A 77 -3.60 9.94 8.99
CA ASP A 77 -2.15 10.10 9.09
C ASP A 77 -1.53 11.05 8.03
N GLY A 78 -2.25 12.12 7.68
CA GLY A 78 -1.76 13.17 6.79
C GLY A 78 -2.23 13.07 5.35
N ALA A 79 -2.99 12.05 4.97
CA ALA A 79 -3.49 11.82 3.59
C ALA A 79 -2.36 11.80 2.54
N GLU A 80 -1.20 11.28 2.90
CA GLU A 80 0.03 11.37 2.11
C GLU A 80 -0.02 10.56 0.81
N CYS A 81 -0.81 9.47 0.78
CA CYS A 81 -0.99 8.65 -0.41
C CYS A 81 -2.10 9.20 -1.31
N SER A 82 -1.83 9.34 -2.59
CA SER A 82 -2.82 9.77 -3.59
C SER A 82 -4.01 8.81 -3.68
N HIS A 83 -5.22 9.35 -3.88
CA HIS A 83 -6.40 8.53 -4.19
C HIS A 83 -6.27 7.81 -5.54
N ASN A 84 -5.52 8.37 -6.48
CA ASN A 84 -5.31 7.74 -7.77
C ASN A 84 -4.28 6.60 -7.75
N ALA A 85 -3.54 6.40 -6.65
CA ALA A 85 -2.60 5.29 -6.51
C ALA A 85 -3.28 3.94 -6.27
N VAL A 86 -4.61 3.89 -6.06
CA VAL A 86 -5.35 2.67 -5.71
C VAL A 86 -6.19 2.09 -6.84
N TRP A 87 -5.94 2.47 -8.09
CA TRP A 87 -6.68 1.95 -9.25
C TRP A 87 -6.64 0.42 -9.35
N TYR A 88 -5.51 -0.20 -9.01
CA TYR A 88 -5.43 -1.67 -8.92
C TYR A 88 -6.51 -2.24 -8.02
N SER A 89 -6.56 -1.81 -6.78
CA SER A 89 -7.52 -2.28 -5.78
C SER A 89 -8.96 -2.02 -6.19
N LEU A 90 -9.26 -0.82 -6.72
CA LEU A 90 -10.62 -0.49 -7.16
C LEU A 90 -11.08 -1.38 -8.30
N LEU A 91 -10.22 -1.65 -9.28
CA LEU A 91 -10.54 -2.53 -10.41
C LEU A 91 -10.77 -3.97 -9.94
N LYS A 92 -9.90 -4.52 -9.10
CA LYS A 92 -10.03 -5.89 -8.57
C LYS A 92 -11.29 -6.05 -7.72
N ILE A 93 -11.54 -5.10 -6.81
CA ILE A 93 -12.70 -5.13 -5.89
C ILE A 93 -14.00 -4.98 -6.66
N THR A 94 -14.10 -4.00 -7.56
CA THR A 94 -15.33 -3.80 -8.35
C THR A 94 -15.60 -4.97 -9.28
N ASN A 95 -14.57 -5.57 -9.85
CA ASN A 95 -14.71 -6.78 -10.65
C ASN A 95 -15.24 -7.96 -9.83
N ALA A 96 -14.65 -8.21 -8.65
CA ALA A 96 -15.08 -9.29 -7.77
C ALA A 96 -16.51 -9.11 -7.26
N ALA A 97 -16.94 -7.87 -6.99
CA ALA A 97 -18.30 -7.55 -6.57
C ALA A 97 -19.33 -7.54 -7.74
N SER A 98 -18.88 -7.69 -8.98
CA SER A 98 -19.76 -7.69 -10.15
C SER A 98 -20.53 -9.00 -10.28
N ARG A 99 -21.80 -8.91 -10.69
CA ARG A 99 -22.60 -10.10 -11.06
C ARG A 99 -22.04 -10.84 -12.28
N ASN A 100 -21.31 -10.14 -13.14
CA ASN A 100 -20.66 -10.69 -14.34
C ASN A 100 -19.20 -10.24 -14.32
N PRO A 101 -18.33 -10.87 -13.52
CA PRO A 101 -16.93 -10.49 -13.43
C PRO A 101 -16.20 -10.74 -14.75
N LEU A 102 -15.37 -9.79 -15.13
CA LEU A 102 -14.46 -9.91 -16.26
C LEU A 102 -13.40 -10.98 -15.95
N SER A 103 -12.95 -11.66 -17.00
CA SER A 103 -11.72 -12.45 -16.91
C SER A 103 -10.51 -11.56 -16.58
N GLU A 104 -9.42 -12.16 -16.12
CA GLU A 104 -8.18 -11.42 -15.81
C GLU A 104 -7.65 -10.66 -17.05
N GLU A 105 -7.76 -11.25 -18.24
CA GLU A 105 -7.35 -10.60 -19.48
C GLU A 105 -8.22 -9.39 -19.83
N GLU A 106 -9.53 -9.50 -19.67
CA GLU A 106 -10.47 -8.40 -19.92
C GLU A 106 -10.30 -7.28 -18.88
N LEU A 107 -10.10 -7.63 -17.60
CA LEU A 107 -9.84 -6.67 -16.55
C LEU A 107 -8.53 -5.92 -16.79
N ASN A 108 -7.51 -6.62 -17.27
CA ASN A 108 -6.23 -6.02 -17.64
C ASN A 108 -6.39 -5.04 -18.82
N LYS A 109 -7.18 -5.38 -19.83
CA LYS A 109 -7.52 -4.47 -20.94
C LYS A 109 -8.28 -3.22 -20.44
N ALA A 110 -9.21 -3.43 -19.50
CA ALA A 110 -9.92 -2.31 -18.86
C ALA A 110 -8.97 -1.39 -18.09
N ALA A 111 -8.02 -1.96 -17.34
CA ALA A 111 -6.98 -1.21 -16.62
C ALA A 111 -6.18 -0.32 -17.58
N VAL A 112 -5.67 -0.89 -18.68
CA VAL A 112 -4.94 -0.14 -19.71
C VAL A 112 -5.80 0.95 -20.35
N THR A 113 -7.08 0.67 -20.62
CA THR A 113 -7.99 1.64 -21.22
C THR A 113 -8.25 2.83 -20.30
N ILE A 114 -8.38 2.60 -19.00
CA ILE A 114 -8.73 3.62 -18.01
C ILE A 114 -7.49 4.43 -17.59
N THR A 115 -6.37 3.74 -17.35
CA THR A 115 -5.21 4.35 -16.70
C THR A 115 -3.97 4.51 -17.60
N GLY A 116 -3.94 3.80 -18.73
CA GLY A 116 -2.75 3.67 -19.58
C GLY A 116 -1.77 2.58 -19.10
N HIS A 117 -2.07 1.90 -17.98
CA HIS A 117 -1.21 0.92 -17.31
C HIS A 117 -1.94 -0.40 -17.08
N ASP A 118 -1.23 -1.51 -17.22
CA ASP A 118 -1.75 -2.83 -16.89
C ASP A 118 -1.80 -3.07 -15.37
N LEU A 119 -2.44 -4.16 -14.94
CA LEU A 119 -2.61 -4.48 -13.52
C LEU A 119 -1.27 -4.65 -12.78
N ASN A 120 -0.26 -5.24 -13.42
CA ASN A 120 1.06 -5.40 -12.80
C ASN A 120 1.77 -4.05 -12.64
N GLU A 121 1.62 -3.17 -13.61
CA GLU A 121 2.15 -1.81 -13.57
C GLU A 121 1.47 -0.98 -12.47
N LEU A 122 0.14 -1.10 -12.33
CA LEU A 122 -0.59 -0.46 -11.22
C LEU A 122 -0.14 -1.00 -9.85
N LEU A 123 0.11 -2.31 -9.76
CA LEU A 123 0.59 -2.94 -8.53
C LEU A 123 2.04 -2.52 -8.16
N ALA A 124 2.80 -2.02 -9.14
CA ALA A 124 4.15 -1.50 -8.89
C ALA A 124 4.18 -0.29 -7.94
N LEU A 125 3.06 0.42 -7.77
CA LEU A 125 2.93 1.50 -6.78
C LEU A 125 3.09 1.02 -5.32
N ASP A 126 2.94 -0.27 -5.05
CA ASP A 126 3.23 -0.85 -3.73
C ASP A 126 4.73 -1.04 -3.45
N LEU A 127 5.61 -0.93 -4.47
CA LEU A 127 7.03 -1.28 -4.36
C LEU A 127 7.76 -0.63 -3.17
N PRO A 128 7.58 0.66 -2.84
CA PRO A 128 8.29 1.25 -1.70
C PRO A 128 7.97 0.58 -0.35
N ASN A 129 6.84 -0.13 -0.23
CA ASN A 129 6.46 -0.89 0.96
C ASN A 129 6.80 -2.38 0.91
N LYS A 130 7.17 -2.92 -0.25
CA LYS A 130 7.42 -4.37 -0.45
C LYS A 130 8.85 -4.81 -0.22
N VAL A 131 9.67 -4.04 0.49
CA VAL A 131 11.09 -4.38 0.75
C VAL A 131 11.25 -5.66 1.58
N PHE A 132 10.27 -6.00 2.38
CA PHE A 132 10.18 -7.30 3.05
C PHE A 132 9.28 -8.22 2.22
N ASP A 133 9.87 -9.20 1.59
CA ASP A 133 9.18 -10.23 0.79
C ASP A 133 8.41 -11.21 1.71
N LYS A 134 7.53 -10.68 2.54
CA LYS A 134 6.64 -11.45 3.40
C LYS A 134 5.23 -10.91 3.30
N LYS A 135 4.30 -11.77 2.90
CA LYS A 135 2.89 -11.57 3.20
C LYS A 135 2.75 -11.46 4.72
N THR A 136 2.46 -10.28 5.20
CA THR A 136 2.18 -10.07 6.62
C THR A 136 0.67 -10.00 6.78
N ASP A 137 0.16 -10.56 7.87
CA ASP A 137 -1.27 -10.49 8.22
C ASP A 137 -1.72 -9.08 8.58
N LYS A 138 -0.80 -8.11 8.55
CA LYS A 138 -1.02 -6.71 8.91
C LYS A 138 -0.36 -5.78 7.91
N PRO A 139 -0.98 -4.64 7.60
CA PRO A 139 -0.37 -3.63 6.73
C PRO A 139 0.92 -3.09 7.37
N VAL A 140 1.98 -3.00 6.57
CA VAL A 140 3.29 -2.49 7.01
C VAL A 140 3.72 -1.35 6.11
N ASN A 141 3.91 -0.17 6.70
CA ASN A 141 4.34 1.04 6.00
C ASN A 141 5.85 1.29 6.17
N VAL A 142 6.64 0.40 5.60
CA VAL A 142 8.11 0.48 5.69
C VAL A 142 8.65 1.78 5.10
N SER A 143 8.10 2.23 3.98
CA SER A 143 8.48 3.49 3.33
C SER A 143 8.32 4.69 4.27
N LYS A 144 7.18 4.80 4.94
CA LYS A 144 6.91 5.89 5.90
C LYS A 144 7.86 5.84 7.09
N TYR A 145 8.11 4.66 7.66
CA TYR A 145 9.04 4.51 8.77
C TYR A 145 10.46 4.93 8.40
N ILE A 146 10.96 4.52 7.23
CA ILE A 146 12.29 4.92 6.77
C ILE A 146 12.32 6.41 6.44
N LEU A 147 11.27 6.93 5.78
CA LEU A 147 11.19 8.34 5.37
C LEU A 147 11.28 9.29 6.58
N TYR A 148 10.50 9.02 7.63
CA TYR A 148 10.44 9.88 8.82
C TYR A 148 11.44 9.50 9.92
N GLU A 149 12.19 8.41 9.73
CA GLU A 149 13.24 8.02 10.68
C GLU A 149 14.27 9.13 10.86
N ASP A 150 14.46 9.56 12.11
CA ASP A 150 15.57 10.45 12.45
C ASP A 150 16.91 9.73 12.33
N VAL A 151 17.84 10.31 11.58
CA VAL A 151 19.14 9.67 11.29
C VAL A 151 20.07 9.55 12.49
N PHE A 152 19.80 10.26 13.59
CA PHE A 152 20.59 10.21 14.84
C PHE A 152 19.85 9.50 15.96
N TYR A 153 18.57 9.79 16.16
CA TYR A 153 17.79 9.37 17.33
C TYR A 153 16.72 8.31 17.03
N GLY A 154 16.51 7.98 15.77
CA GLY A 154 15.52 6.97 15.39
C GLY A 154 15.84 5.57 15.94
N ASN A 155 14.95 4.61 15.73
CA ASN A 155 15.06 3.23 16.24
C ASN A 155 14.78 2.15 15.20
N ALA A 156 14.61 2.54 13.94
CA ALA A 156 14.25 1.61 12.84
C ALA A 156 15.47 1.05 12.08
N ASP A 157 16.61 0.83 12.75
CA ASP A 157 17.85 0.34 12.12
C ASP A 157 17.65 -0.97 11.32
N PHE A 158 16.70 -1.81 11.72
CA PHE A 158 16.42 -3.06 11.02
C PHE A 158 15.62 -2.85 9.73
N THR A 159 14.78 -1.81 9.66
CA THR A 159 14.00 -1.45 8.47
C THR A 159 14.81 -0.60 7.49
N ALA A 160 15.72 0.23 7.99
CA ALA A 160 16.60 1.10 7.20
C ALA A 160 18.00 0.47 6.96
N SER A 161 18.08 -0.85 6.81
CA SER A 161 19.34 -1.58 6.62
C SER A 161 19.94 -1.36 5.23
N GLU A 162 21.29 -1.29 5.15
CA GLU A 162 22.02 -1.21 3.86
C GLU A 162 21.67 -2.33 2.87
N LYS A 163 21.29 -3.51 3.36
CA LYS A 163 20.89 -4.62 2.49
C LYS A 163 19.70 -4.31 1.59
N PHE A 164 18.92 -3.27 1.90
CA PHE A 164 17.76 -2.85 1.13
C PHE A 164 18.08 -1.82 0.04
N ILE A 165 19.29 -1.27 0.00
CA ILE A 165 19.71 -0.31 -1.03
C ILE A 165 19.44 -0.83 -2.45
N PRO A 166 19.85 -2.06 -2.82
CA PRO A 166 19.60 -2.57 -4.18
C PRO A 166 18.11 -2.75 -4.50
N TYR A 167 17.29 -2.98 -3.48
CA TYR A 167 15.85 -3.08 -3.64
C TYR A 167 15.24 -1.72 -4.01
N PHE A 168 15.54 -0.66 -3.24
CA PHE A 168 15.02 0.68 -3.52
C PHE A 168 15.55 1.26 -4.82
N GLU A 169 16.78 0.93 -5.21
CA GLU A 169 17.32 1.28 -6.53
C GLU A 169 16.48 0.66 -7.66
N LYS A 170 16.13 -0.62 -7.56
CA LYS A 170 15.25 -1.28 -8.52
C LYS A 170 13.85 -0.67 -8.54
N ALA A 171 13.25 -0.43 -7.36
CA ALA A 171 11.94 0.19 -7.25
C ALA A 171 11.92 1.57 -7.92
N LYS A 172 12.90 2.41 -7.61
CA LYS A 172 13.10 3.72 -8.26
C LYS A 172 13.15 3.61 -9.78
N ASN A 173 13.99 2.70 -10.31
CA ASN A 173 14.18 2.56 -11.75
C ASN A 173 12.89 2.06 -12.45
N GLU A 174 12.17 1.13 -11.84
CA GLU A 174 10.90 0.64 -12.38
C GLU A 174 9.82 1.72 -12.38
N LEU A 175 9.66 2.43 -11.26
CA LEU A 175 8.68 3.53 -11.15
C LEU A 175 9.01 4.67 -12.10
N SER A 176 10.29 5.03 -12.27
CA SER A 176 10.73 6.02 -13.29
C SER A 176 10.37 5.57 -14.70
N ARG A 177 10.62 4.31 -15.04
CA ARG A 177 10.26 3.73 -16.35
C ARG A 177 8.74 3.82 -16.60
N LEU A 178 7.93 3.56 -15.56
CA LEU A 178 6.47 3.65 -15.65
C LEU A 178 6.00 5.10 -15.81
N ALA A 179 6.65 6.04 -15.13
CA ALA A 179 6.39 7.48 -15.31
C ALA A 179 6.63 7.96 -16.76
N GLU A 180 7.65 7.40 -17.45
CA GLU A 180 7.96 7.73 -18.86
C GLU A 180 6.83 7.34 -19.83
N LYS A 181 5.97 6.37 -19.48
CA LYS A 181 4.78 6.04 -20.27
C LYS A 181 3.78 7.20 -20.31
N GLY A 182 3.85 8.12 -19.35
CA GLY A 182 2.91 9.25 -19.26
C GLY A 182 1.54 8.85 -18.72
N GLY A 183 0.50 9.58 -19.15
CA GLY A 183 -0.88 9.31 -18.75
C GLY A 183 -1.25 9.92 -17.39
N ILE A 184 -2.41 9.52 -16.88
CA ILE A 184 -3.02 10.11 -15.66
C ILE A 184 -2.25 9.79 -14.38
N LEU A 185 -1.37 8.80 -14.39
CA LEU A 185 -0.60 8.36 -13.22
C LEU A 185 0.86 8.79 -13.28
N LYS A 186 1.28 9.55 -14.29
CA LYS A 186 2.67 9.96 -14.46
C LYS A 186 3.25 10.58 -13.20
N GLU A 187 2.58 11.59 -12.65
CA GLU A 187 3.05 12.33 -11.47
C GLU A 187 3.16 11.43 -10.23
N ILE A 188 2.26 10.45 -10.09
CA ILE A 188 2.29 9.51 -8.99
C ILE A 188 3.50 8.58 -9.10
N TYR A 189 3.79 8.06 -10.29
CA TYR A 189 5.00 7.26 -10.51
C TYR A 189 6.28 8.07 -10.30
N GLU A 190 6.31 9.35 -10.70
CA GLU A 190 7.44 10.25 -10.44
C GLU A 190 7.64 10.48 -8.94
N GLU A 191 6.57 10.71 -8.18
CA GLU A 191 6.59 10.88 -6.73
C GLU A 191 7.11 9.62 -6.03
N GLU A 192 6.57 8.46 -6.37
CA GLU A 192 6.97 7.17 -5.81
C GLU A 192 8.42 6.79 -6.16
N ALA A 193 8.89 7.16 -7.37
CA ALA A 193 10.28 7.02 -7.77
C ALA A 193 11.20 7.92 -6.93
N ALA A 194 10.80 9.17 -6.71
CA ALA A 194 11.54 10.11 -5.86
C ALA A 194 11.57 9.64 -4.40
N LEU A 195 10.46 9.13 -3.87
CA LEU A 195 10.40 8.50 -2.56
C LEU A 195 11.40 7.34 -2.48
N SER A 196 11.39 6.42 -3.45
CA SER A 196 12.33 5.28 -3.49
C SER A 196 13.79 5.73 -3.50
N ALA A 197 14.11 6.83 -4.20
CA ALA A 197 15.45 7.42 -4.19
C ALA A 197 15.86 7.96 -2.81
N VAL A 198 14.93 8.54 -2.06
CA VAL A 198 15.17 8.98 -0.67
C VAL A 198 15.37 7.78 0.24
N LEU A 199 14.53 6.75 0.14
CA LEU A 199 14.65 5.52 0.94
C LEU A 199 15.98 4.81 0.70
N GLU A 200 16.44 4.74 -0.57
CA GLU A 200 17.77 4.23 -0.94
C GLU A 200 18.89 4.97 -0.20
N LYS A 201 18.86 6.31 -0.18
CA LYS A 201 19.85 7.14 0.51
C LYS A 201 19.82 6.98 2.02
N LYS A 202 18.63 6.84 2.61
CA LYS A 202 18.45 6.70 4.06
C LYS A 202 18.86 5.33 4.59
N CYS A 203 18.83 4.29 3.77
CA CYS A 203 19.26 2.96 4.16
C CYS A 203 20.73 2.93 4.58
N GLY A 204 20.98 2.46 5.80
CA GLY A 204 22.33 2.29 6.38
C GLY A 204 23.04 3.58 6.80
N ILE A 205 22.54 4.78 6.45
CA ILE A 205 23.24 6.03 6.71
C ILE A 205 23.42 6.29 8.20
N ARG A 206 22.42 5.95 9.02
CA ARG A 206 22.43 6.11 10.47
C ARG A 206 23.57 5.33 11.12
N ASN A 207 23.73 4.07 10.76
CA ASN A 207 24.79 3.21 11.30
C ASN A 207 26.19 3.74 10.91
N LYS A 208 26.33 4.26 9.69
CA LYS A 208 27.57 4.91 9.24
C LYS A 208 27.86 6.18 10.01
N LEU A 209 26.87 7.06 10.18
CA LEU A 209 27.02 8.29 10.97
C LEU A 209 27.42 8.00 12.43
N ARG A 210 26.74 7.04 13.08
CA ARG A 210 27.09 6.62 14.45
C ARG A 210 28.50 6.05 14.54
N SER A 211 28.91 5.24 13.57
CA SER A 211 30.25 4.68 13.52
C SER A 211 31.33 5.76 13.34
N ALA A 212 31.13 6.67 12.40
CA ALA A 212 32.03 7.80 12.16
C ALA A 212 32.12 8.72 13.39
N TYR A 213 30.99 9.02 14.03
CA TYR A 213 30.95 9.81 15.26
C TYR A 213 31.72 9.16 16.40
N LYS A 214 31.52 7.86 16.66
CA LYS A 214 32.24 7.12 17.71
C LYS A 214 33.75 7.06 17.47
N LYS A 215 34.19 7.07 16.21
CA LYS A 215 35.61 7.07 15.82
C LYS A 215 36.23 8.48 15.80
N GLY A 216 35.42 9.53 15.94
CA GLY A 216 35.87 10.91 15.77
C GLY A 216 36.24 11.26 14.34
N ASP A 217 35.74 10.49 13.34
CA ASP A 217 36.03 10.68 11.92
C ASP A 217 35.19 11.82 11.33
N LYS A 218 35.75 13.02 11.43
CA LYS A 218 35.09 14.26 11.01
C LYS A 218 34.91 14.31 9.49
N GLU A 219 35.85 13.77 8.71
CA GLU A 219 35.78 13.80 7.25
C GLU A 219 34.64 12.91 6.76
N GLU A 220 34.54 11.68 7.28
CA GLU A 220 33.45 10.78 6.97
C GLU A 220 32.09 11.32 7.41
N LEU A 221 32.01 11.98 8.58
CA LEU A 221 30.78 12.64 9.02
C LEU A 221 30.32 13.70 8.01
N LEU A 222 31.22 14.57 7.56
CA LEU A 222 30.88 15.60 6.57
C LEU A 222 30.47 15.00 5.24
N ARG A 223 31.15 13.95 4.78
CA ARG A 223 30.82 13.23 3.55
C ARG A 223 29.40 12.59 3.63
N LEU A 224 29.08 11.98 4.76
CA LEU A 224 27.77 11.34 4.96
C LEU A 224 26.63 12.37 5.06
N LEU A 225 26.86 13.50 5.74
CA LEU A 225 25.90 14.60 5.82
C LEU A 225 25.63 15.20 4.44
N GLY A 226 26.64 15.35 3.59
CA GLY A 226 26.45 15.81 2.22
C GLY A 226 25.63 14.86 1.31
N ARG A 227 25.37 13.63 1.75
CA ARG A 227 24.45 12.71 1.04
C ARG A 227 22.97 12.95 1.41
N LEU A 228 22.71 13.66 2.50
CA LEU A 228 21.34 13.96 2.98
C LEU A 228 20.82 15.30 2.46
N THR A 229 21.71 16.14 1.94
CA THR A 229 21.41 17.40 1.24
C THR A 229 21.37 17.19 -0.27
#